data_eb9cb164282ef83c441512c4c3b3dbfd
#
_entry.id   eb9cb164282ef83c441512c4c3b3dbfd
#
_cell.length_a   1.000
_cell.length_b   1.000
_cell.length_c   1.000
_cell.angle_alpha   90.00
_cell.angle_beta   90.00
_cell.angle_gamma   90.00
#
_symmetry.space_group_name_H-M   'P 1'
#
loop_
_entity.id
_entity.type
_entity.pdbx_description
1 polymer ?
#
loop_
_entity_poly.entity_id
_entity_poly.type
_entity_poly.pdbx_seq_one_letter_code
_entity_poly.pdbx_strand_id
1 'polypeptide(L)'
;MLDYALLDALAAVVRHGSFDRAANELNVTPSAVSQRVKLLEERVGSVLVKRGQPCIATTSGALLCRHTERVQLLEAELGGRLPTLPGALVESWPTLRVAVNDDSVGTWFIDAVADFCVEREMLLDLVIDDQDHTAQRIRDGSVQGAVTTQAEPVQGCRSTRL
;
A
#
# COMPACT_ATOMS: atom_id res chain seq x y z
N MET A 1 -18.77 1.87 9.46
CA MET A 1 -17.49 2.54 9.26
C MET A 1 -16.38 1.51 9.46
N LEU A 2 -15.37 1.49 8.61
CA LEU A 2 -14.24 0.57 8.73
C LEU A 2 -13.41 0.94 9.97
N ASP A 3 -12.87 -0.06 10.63
CA ASP A 3 -12.06 0.09 11.84
C ASP A 3 -10.59 -0.08 11.43
N TYR A 4 -9.79 0.98 11.59
CA TYR A 4 -8.40 0.99 11.16
C TYR A 4 -7.54 -0.06 11.87
N ALA A 5 -7.76 -0.32 13.16
CA ALA A 5 -7.00 -1.35 13.87
C ALA A 5 -7.22 -2.76 13.28
N LEU A 6 -8.40 -3.00 12.69
CA LEU A 6 -8.69 -4.26 12.00
C LEU A 6 -8.04 -4.29 10.61
N LEU A 7 -8.06 -3.16 9.90
CA LEU A 7 -7.44 -3.02 8.58
C LEU A 7 -5.91 -3.14 8.66
N ASP A 8 -5.29 -2.51 9.65
CA ASP A 8 -3.85 -2.59 9.89
C ASP A 8 -3.42 -4.02 10.20
N ALA A 9 -4.21 -4.76 10.99
CA ALA A 9 -3.95 -6.16 11.25
C ALA A 9 -3.99 -7.02 9.98
N LEU A 10 -4.97 -6.77 9.09
CA LEU A 10 -5.05 -7.44 7.79
C LEU A 10 -3.82 -7.09 6.91
N ALA A 11 -3.52 -5.80 6.78
CA ALA A 11 -2.41 -5.32 5.96
C ALA A 11 -1.05 -5.89 6.44
N ALA A 12 -0.80 -5.89 7.75
CA ALA A 12 0.42 -6.45 8.33
C ALA A 12 0.54 -7.96 8.08
N VAL A 13 -0.55 -8.74 8.24
CA VAL A 13 -0.54 -10.19 7.97
C VAL A 13 -0.23 -10.48 6.51
N VAL A 14 -0.80 -9.72 5.58
CA VAL A 14 -0.56 -9.90 4.15
C VAL A 14 0.86 -9.50 3.77
N ARG A 15 1.36 -8.37 4.29
CA ARG A 15 2.71 -7.86 4.05
C ARG A 15 3.79 -8.85 4.50
N HIS A 16 3.66 -9.39 5.69
CA HIS A 16 4.64 -10.32 6.26
C HIS A 16 4.40 -11.79 5.90
N GLY A 17 3.24 -12.11 5.34
CA GLY A 17 2.84 -13.49 5.08
C GLY A 17 2.68 -14.34 6.35
N SER A 18 2.58 -13.72 7.54
CA SER A 18 2.60 -14.40 8.84
C SER A 18 1.88 -13.59 9.92
N PHE A 19 1.06 -14.26 10.72
CA PHE A 19 0.40 -13.66 11.88
C PHE A 19 1.40 -13.32 13.00
N ASP A 20 2.44 -14.11 13.19
CA ASP A 20 3.45 -13.86 14.23
C ASP A 20 4.29 -12.62 13.88
N ARG A 21 4.72 -12.48 12.63
CA ARG A 21 5.48 -11.30 12.18
C ARG A 21 4.62 -10.03 12.22
N ALA A 22 3.36 -10.13 11.82
CA ALA A 22 2.41 -9.02 11.94
C ALA A 22 2.19 -8.60 13.39
N ALA A 23 2.13 -9.56 14.32
CA ALA A 23 2.00 -9.28 15.74
C ALA A 23 3.21 -8.51 16.30
N ASN A 24 4.41 -8.88 15.87
CA ASN A 24 5.63 -8.17 16.25
C ASN A 24 5.65 -6.72 15.73
N GLU A 25 5.27 -6.50 14.45
CA GLU A 25 5.16 -5.14 13.90
C GLU A 25 4.15 -4.29 14.66
N LEU A 26 2.98 -4.86 14.96
CA LEU A 26 1.89 -4.13 15.62
C LEU A 26 2.02 -4.06 17.15
N ASN A 27 3.09 -4.59 17.73
CA ASN A 27 3.31 -4.65 19.18
C ASN A 27 2.13 -5.28 19.96
N VAL A 28 1.54 -6.34 19.39
CA VAL A 28 0.43 -7.09 19.99
C VAL A 28 0.71 -8.60 19.96
N THR A 29 -0.19 -9.40 20.55
CA THR A 29 -0.06 -10.87 20.49
C THR A 29 -0.58 -11.43 19.14
N PRO A 30 -0.06 -12.57 18.65
CA PRO A 30 -0.61 -13.26 17.48
C PRO A 30 -2.09 -13.58 17.58
N SER A 31 -2.57 -13.90 18.78
CA SER A 31 -3.99 -14.11 19.06
C SER A 31 -4.81 -12.85 18.83
N ALA A 32 -4.31 -11.68 19.26
CA ALA A 32 -4.99 -10.41 19.04
C ALA A 32 -5.08 -10.08 17.54
N VAL A 33 -3.99 -10.28 16.75
CA VAL A 33 -4.02 -10.11 15.31
C VAL A 33 -5.03 -11.06 14.66
N SER A 34 -5.03 -12.34 15.06
CA SER A 34 -5.99 -13.33 14.54
C SER A 34 -7.44 -12.94 14.85
N GLN A 35 -7.71 -12.43 16.05
CA GLN A 35 -9.06 -11.95 16.41
C GLN A 35 -9.46 -10.71 15.60
N ARG A 36 -8.54 -9.76 15.38
CA ARG A 36 -8.82 -8.57 14.57
C ARG A 36 -9.16 -8.94 13.13
N VAL A 37 -8.36 -9.80 12.50
CA VAL A 37 -8.63 -10.28 11.14
C VAL A 37 -9.95 -11.02 11.07
N LYS A 38 -10.24 -11.93 12.01
CA LYS A 38 -11.51 -12.66 12.08
C LYS A 38 -12.70 -11.70 12.22
N LEU A 39 -12.62 -10.71 13.10
CA LEU A 39 -13.68 -9.72 13.28
C LEU A 39 -13.90 -8.90 12.00
N LEU A 40 -12.84 -8.57 11.27
CA LEU A 40 -12.95 -7.88 9.99
C LEU A 40 -13.65 -8.79 8.95
N GLU A 41 -13.27 -10.07 8.86
CA GLU A 41 -13.90 -11.06 8.00
C GLU A 41 -15.41 -11.22 8.29
N GLU A 42 -15.78 -11.24 9.56
CA GLU A 42 -17.18 -11.29 10.01
C GLU A 42 -17.95 -10.02 9.58
N ARG A 43 -17.35 -8.83 9.74
CA ARG A 43 -17.99 -7.57 9.34
C ARG A 43 -18.14 -7.41 7.84
N VAL A 44 -17.18 -7.91 7.06
CA VAL A 44 -17.19 -7.88 5.59
C VAL A 44 -18.02 -8.99 4.99
N GLY A 45 -18.23 -10.08 5.74
CA GLY A 45 -18.97 -11.26 5.30
C GLY A 45 -18.18 -12.15 4.34
N SER A 46 -16.85 -12.04 4.32
CA SER A 46 -15.99 -12.85 3.45
C SER A 46 -14.61 -13.12 4.06
N VAL A 47 -13.98 -14.23 3.67
CA VAL A 47 -12.61 -14.55 4.03
C VAL A 47 -11.68 -13.57 3.32
N LEU A 48 -10.77 -12.95 4.07
CA LEU A 48 -9.83 -11.93 3.58
C LEU A 48 -8.41 -12.45 3.43
N VAL A 49 -8.05 -13.49 4.20
CA VAL A 49 -6.71 -14.10 4.20
C VAL A 49 -6.82 -15.60 3.97
N LYS A 50 -6.12 -16.10 2.97
CA LYS A 50 -5.84 -17.54 2.82
C LYS A 50 -4.69 -17.87 3.76
N ARG A 51 -4.97 -18.67 4.79
CA ARG A 51 -3.97 -19.13 5.75
C ARG A 51 -3.03 -20.14 5.09
N GLY A 52 -1.73 -19.93 5.21
CA GLY A 52 -0.68 -20.77 4.63
C GLY A 52 0.71 -20.24 4.98
N GLN A 53 1.74 -20.76 4.34
CA GLN A 53 3.10 -20.23 4.45
C GLN A 53 3.63 -19.95 3.04
N PRO A 54 3.55 -18.68 2.60
CA PRO A 54 3.04 -17.49 3.32
C PRO A 54 1.50 -17.38 3.36
N CYS A 55 0.98 -16.58 4.30
CA CYS A 55 -0.40 -16.12 4.26
C CYS A 55 -0.57 -15.14 3.09
N ILE A 56 -1.63 -15.28 2.31
CA ILE A 56 -1.90 -14.42 1.14
C ILE A 56 -3.31 -13.84 1.20
N ALA A 57 -3.46 -12.62 0.68
CA ALA A 57 -4.77 -11.98 0.59
C ALA A 57 -5.69 -12.73 -0.40
N THR A 58 -6.99 -12.76 -0.10
CA THR A 58 -8.03 -13.03 -1.09
C THR A 58 -8.26 -11.78 -1.96
N THR A 59 -9.08 -11.87 -3.01
CA THR A 59 -9.46 -10.70 -3.81
C THR A 59 -10.03 -9.57 -2.95
N SER A 60 -10.95 -9.90 -2.02
CA SER A 60 -11.53 -8.94 -1.07
C SER A 60 -10.48 -8.41 -0.09
N GLY A 61 -9.59 -9.27 0.40
CA GLY A 61 -8.48 -8.88 1.27
C GLY A 61 -7.53 -7.90 0.58
N ALA A 62 -7.15 -8.17 -0.67
CA ALA A 62 -6.29 -7.28 -1.45
C ALA A 62 -6.94 -5.90 -1.69
N LEU A 63 -8.26 -5.84 -1.91
CA LEU A 63 -8.98 -4.57 -2.02
C LEU A 63 -8.88 -3.74 -0.74
N LEU A 64 -9.04 -4.37 0.42
CA LEU A 64 -8.96 -3.70 1.72
C LEU A 64 -7.52 -3.26 2.04
N CYS A 65 -6.51 -4.08 1.74
CA CYS A 65 -5.11 -3.68 1.90
C CYS A 65 -4.78 -2.43 1.07
N ARG A 66 -5.17 -2.41 -0.23
CA ARG A 66 -5.00 -1.22 -1.08
C ARG A 66 -5.73 0.02 -0.54
N HIS A 67 -6.92 -0.17 0.02
CA HIS A 67 -7.64 0.92 0.67
C HIS A 67 -6.85 1.46 1.87
N THR A 68 -6.32 0.58 2.72
CA THR A 68 -5.51 0.96 3.88
C THR A 68 -4.26 1.74 3.46
N GLU A 69 -3.53 1.25 2.46
CA GLU A 69 -2.35 1.95 1.91
C GLU A 69 -2.68 3.38 1.44
N ARG A 70 -3.81 3.55 0.75
CA ARG A 70 -4.25 4.89 0.29
C ARG A 70 -4.59 5.82 1.45
N VAL A 71 -5.25 5.30 2.47
CA VAL A 71 -5.58 6.10 3.66
C VAL A 71 -4.30 6.51 4.39
N GLN A 72 -3.34 5.60 4.57
CA GLN A 72 -2.06 5.91 5.19
C GLN A 72 -1.30 7.00 4.44
N LEU A 73 -1.33 7.00 3.10
CA LEU A 73 -0.73 8.09 2.30
C LEU A 73 -1.42 9.45 2.54
N LEU A 74 -2.75 9.46 2.61
CA LEU A 74 -3.50 10.69 2.89
C LEU A 74 -3.24 11.20 4.33
N GLU A 75 -3.15 10.30 5.30
CA GLU A 75 -2.83 10.64 6.68
C GLU A 75 -1.39 11.16 6.82
N ALA A 76 -0.43 10.57 6.10
CA ALA A 76 0.95 11.05 6.06
C ALA A 76 1.04 12.46 5.45
N GLU A 77 0.29 12.75 4.37
CA GLU A 77 0.20 14.10 3.81
C GLU A 77 -0.37 15.10 4.82
N LEU A 78 -1.41 14.71 5.54
CA LEU A 78 -2.02 15.55 6.56
C LEU A 78 -1.08 15.78 7.74
N GLY A 79 -0.38 14.74 8.21
CA GLY A 79 0.62 14.82 9.28
C GLY A 79 1.76 15.78 8.96
N GLY A 80 2.23 15.78 7.71
CA GLY A 80 3.24 16.74 7.24
C GLY A 80 2.76 18.21 7.24
N ARG A 81 1.46 18.44 7.16
CA ARG A 81 0.85 19.78 7.22
C ARG A 81 0.43 20.19 8.64
N LEU A 82 0.14 19.24 9.50
CA LEU A 82 -0.36 19.43 10.87
C LEU A 82 0.47 18.60 11.87
N PRO A 83 1.71 19.00 12.15
CA PRO A 83 2.63 18.22 12.99
C PRO A 83 2.17 18.08 14.46
N THR A 84 1.15 18.83 14.88
CA THR A 84 0.56 18.75 16.23
C THR A 84 -0.58 17.72 16.35
N LEU A 85 -0.97 17.03 15.27
CA LEU A 85 -1.99 15.99 15.33
C LEU A 85 -1.49 14.79 16.15
N PRO A 86 -2.22 14.37 17.21
CA PRO A 86 -1.92 13.13 17.90
C PRO A 86 -2.00 11.96 16.92
N GLY A 87 -0.94 11.17 16.79
CA GLY A 87 -0.85 10.07 15.83
C GLY A 87 -0.29 10.45 14.44
N ALA A 88 0.09 11.72 14.22
CA ALA A 88 0.81 12.15 13.02
C ALA A 88 2.24 11.56 12.91
N LEU A 89 2.72 10.97 14.00
CA LEU A 89 3.94 10.14 13.97
C LEU A 89 3.55 8.79 13.39
N VAL A 90 3.61 8.69 12.07
CA VAL A 90 3.53 7.39 11.39
C VAL A 90 4.74 6.59 11.87
N GLU A 91 4.51 5.55 12.68
CA GLU A 91 5.59 4.66 13.18
C GLU A 91 6.30 3.92 12.04
N SER A 92 5.76 3.98 10.85
CA SER A 92 6.36 3.40 9.64
C SER A 92 6.17 4.34 8.45
N TRP A 93 7.19 4.45 7.62
CA TRP A 93 7.12 5.20 6.37
C TRP A 93 6.01 4.64 5.47
N PRO A 94 5.09 5.47 4.97
CA PRO A 94 4.05 5.01 4.06
C PRO A 94 4.67 4.51 2.76
N THR A 95 4.09 3.47 2.18
CA THR A 95 4.58 2.87 0.95
C THR A 95 3.89 3.46 -0.27
N LEU A 96 4.67 4.07 -1.16
CA LEU A 96 4.22 4.51 -2.49
C LEU A 96 4.48 3.38 -3.49
N ARG A 97 3.42 2.80 -4.05
CA ARG A 97 3.53 1.77 -5.08
C ARG A 97 3.42 2.37 -6.45
N VAL A 98 4.44 2.16 -7.30
CA VAL A 98 4.53 2.74 -8.64
C VAL A 98 4.78 1.64 -9.67
N ALA A 99 4.00 1.65 -10.76
CA ALA A 99 4.29 0.81 -11.92
C ALA A 99 5.26 1.51 -12.86
N VAL A 100 6.29 0.81 -13.28
CA VAL A 100 7.35 1.35 -14.12
C VAL A 100 7.91 0.25 -15.01
N ASN A 101 8.34 0.58 -16.21
CA ASN A 101 9.01 -0.38 -17.09
C ASN A 101 10.48 -0.56 -16.71
N ASP A 102 11.04 -1.72 -17.06
CA ASP A 102 12.39 -2.14 -16.69
C ASP A 102 13.47 -1.15 -17.19
N ASP A 103 13.34 -0.66 -18.42
CA ASP A 103 14.28 0.32 -19.00
C ASP A 103 14.34 1.63 -18.18
N SER A 104 13.21 2.12 -17.69
CA SER A 104 13.15 3.32 -16.86
C SER A 104 13.80 3.09 -15.49
N VAL A 105 13.59 1.92 -14.88
CA VAL A 105 14.26 1.55 -13.62
C VAL A 105 15.76 1.48 -13.78
N GLY A 106 16.23 0.85 -14.86
CA GLY A 106 17.65 0.69 -15.14
C GLY A 106 18.39 1.98 -15.57
N THR A 107 17.68 3.06 -15.84
CA THR A 107 18.29 4.27 -16.39
C THR A 107 18.15 5.51 -15.50
N TRP A 108 16.95 6.00 -15.27
CA TRP A 108 16.75 7.33 -14.68
C TRP A 108 15.80 7.36 -13.49
N PHE A 109 14.87 6.40 -13.40
CA PHE A 109 13.74 6.48 -12.47
C PHE A 109 14.19 6.46 -11.01
N ILE A 110 15.10 5.57 -10.65
CA ILE A 110 15.57 5.43 -9.25
C ILE A 110 16.24 6.73 -8.78
N ASP A 111 17.15 7.28 -9.60
CA ASP A 111 17.84 8.51 -9.26
C ASP A 111 16.88 9.70 -9.12
N ALA A 112 15.84 9.75 -9.97
CA ALA A 112 14.85 10.82 -9.93
C ALA A 112 13.93 10.78 -8.70
N VAL A 113 13.67 9.60 -8.11
CA VAL A 113 12.71 9.46 -6.99
C VAL A 113 13.37 9.24 -5.63
N ALA A 114 14.66 8.90 -5.60
CA ALA A 114 15.34 8.56 -4.34
C ALA A 114 15.30 9.71 -3.32
N ASP A 115 15.70 10.91 -3.73
CA ASP A 115 15.71 12.09 -2.87
C ASP A 115 14.30 12.43 -2.37
N PHE A 116 13.30 12.36 -3.26
CA PHE A 116 11.90 12.59 -2.90
C PHE A 116 11.41 11.59 -1.84
N CYS A 117 11.74 10.31 -1.98
CA CYS A 117 11.36 9.29 -1.02
C CYS A 117 11.99 9.53 0.35
N VAL A 118 13.28 9.92 0.38
CA VAL A 118 13.98 10.24 1.63
C VAL A 118 13.41 11.49 2.28
N GLU A 119 13.24 12.59 1.53
CA GLU A 119 12.69 13.85 2.04
C GLU A 119 11.27 13.73 2.59
N ARG A 120 10.47 12.83 2.02
CA ARG A 120 9.07 12.61 2.42
C ARG A 120 8.89 11.43 3.36
N GLU A 121 9.99 10.79 3.78
CA GLU A 121 9.96 9.61 4.64
C GLU A 121 9.01 8.53 4.10
N MET A 122 9.15 8.19 2.80
CA MET A 122 8.32 7.23 2.09
C MET A 122 9.12 6.03 1.63
N LEU A 123 8.49 4.85 1.67
CA LEU A 123 9.01 3.64 1.02
C LEU A 123 8.50 3.58 -0.42
N LEU A 124 9.33 3.09 -1.31
CA LEU A 124 8.97 2.87 -2.71
C LEU A 124 8.81 1.37 -2.97
N ASP A 125 7.63 0.97 -3.45
CA ASP A 125 7.34 -0.40 -3.90
C ASP A 125 7.13 -0.36 -5.41
N LEU A 126 8.05 -0.98 -6.16
CA LEU A 126 8.05 -0.97 -7.62
C LEU A 126 7.36 -2.20 -8.18
N VAL A 127 6.37 -1.95 -9.03
CA VAL A 127 5.75 -2.97 -9.87
C VAL A 127 6.35 -2.84 -11.26
N ILE A 128 7.32 -3.71 -11.58
CA ILE A 128 7.92 -3.73 -12.92
C ILE A 128 6.94 -4.41 -13.86
N ASP A 129 6.52 -3.71 -14.90
CA ASP A 129 5.59 -4.22 -15.91
C ASP A 129 5.94 -3.60 -17.28
N ASP A 130 5.38 -4.18 -18.32
CA ASP A 130 5.51 -3.60 -19.67
C ASP A 130 4.87 -2.21 -19.71
N GLN A 131 5.51 -1.29 -20.46
CA GLN A 131 5.05 0.09 -20.61
C GLN A 131 3.58 0.20 -21.09
N ASP A 132 3.10 -0.78 -21.84
CA ASP A 132 1.73 -0.82 -22.34
C ASP A 132 0.73 -1.25 -21.23
N HIS A 133 1.20 -1.89 -20.17
CA HIS A 133 0.39 -2.38 -19.07
C HIS A 133 0.40 -1.49 -17.82
N THR A 134 1.39 -0.59 -17.69
CA THR A 134 1.53 0.26 -16.50
C THR A 134 0.29 1.13 -16.24
N ALA A 135 -0.34 1.67 -17.28
CA ALA A 135 -1.58 2.44 -17.15
C ALA A 135 -2.77 1.59 -16.65
N GLN A 136 -2.80 0.27 -16.96
CA GLN A 136 -3.83 -0.63 -16.46
C GLN A 136 -3.70 -0.84 -14.95
N ARG A 137 -2.48 -0.84 -14.42
CA ARG A 137 -2.22 -0.92 -12.97
C ARG A 137 -2.82 0.25 -12.18
N ILE A 138 -2.87 1.44 -12.79
CA ILE A 138 -3.59 2.58 -12.20
C ILE A 138 -5.09 2.37 -12.25
N ARG A 139 -5.65 1.90 -13.38
CA ARG A 139 -7.10 1.69 -13.53
C ARG A 139 -7.64 0.67 -12.53
N ASP A 140 -6.92 -0.41 -12.29
CA ASP A 140 -7.31 -1.44 -11.32
C ASP A 140 -6.95 -1.08 -9.87
N GLY A 141 -6.27 0.06 -9.68
CA GLY A 141 -5.89 0.58 -8.37
C GLY A 141 -4.81 -0.21 -7.66
N SER A 142 -4.05 -1.03 -8.39
CA SER A 142 -2.94 -1.80 -7.82
C SER A 142 -1.70 -0.95 -7.54
N VAL A 143 -1.62 0.25 -8.12
CA VAL A 143 -0.56 1.25 -7.89
C VAL A 143 -1.15 2.65 -7.72
N GLN A 144 -0.41 3.55 -7.09
CA GLN A 144 -0.77 4.95 -6.92
C GLN A 144 -0.18 5.84 -8.02
N GLY A 145 0.90 5.40 -8.66
CA GLY A 145 1.54 6.10 -9.77
C GLY A 145 1.99 5.13 -10.85
N ALA A 146 2.18 5.63 -12.07
CA ALA A 146 2.80 4.85 -13.13
C ALA A 146 3.59 5.73 -14.09
N VAL A 147 4.69 5.17 -14.59
CA VAL A 147 5.39 5.69 -15.78
C VAL A 147 4.82 4.92 -16.98
N THR A 148 4.29 5.66 -17.94
CA THR A 148 3.59 5.06 -19.10
C THR A 148 3.88 5.86 -20.37
N THR A 149 3.82 5.18 -21.51
CA THR A 149 3.90 5.83 -22.84
C THR A 149 2.53 6.29 -23.34
N GLN A 150 1.44 5.96 -22.64
CA GLN A 150 0.10 6.42 -23.02
C GLN A 150 -0.03 7.92 -22.84
N ALA A 151 -0.33 8.63 -23.93
CA ALA A 151 -0.50 10.08 -23.92
C ALA A 151 -1.81 10.52 -23.22
N GLU A 152 -2.84 9.66 -23.24
CA GLU A 152 -4.14 9.97 -22.63
C GLU A 152 -4.12 9.64 -21.12
N PRO A 153 -4.50 10.60 -20.27
CA PRO A 153 -4.56 10.35 -18.84
C PRO A 153 -5.62 9.31 -18.49
N VAL A 154 -5.33 8.47 -17.51
CA VAL A 154 -6.34 7.58 -16.92
C VAL A 154 -7.38 8.43 -16.19
N GLN A 155 -8.66 8.09 -16.35
CA GLN A 155 -9.76 8.82 -15.70
C GLN A 155 -9.54 8.94 -14.17
N GLY A 156 -9.62 10.15 -13.66
CA GLY A 156 -9.38 10.44 -12.24
C GLY A 156 -7.90 10.60 -11.85
N CYS A 157 -6.99 10.50 -12.81
CA CYS A 157 -5.55 10.70 -12.60
C CYS A 157 -5.05 11.97 -13.28
N ARG A 158 -3.99 12.52 -12.72
CA ARG A 158 -3.22 13.60 -13.34
C ARG A 158 -2.06 12.98 -14.13
N SER A 159 -1.88 13.41 -15.37
CA SER A 159 -0.72 13.04 -16.19
C SER A 159 0.19 14.26 -16.38
N THR A 160 1.48 14.01 -16.31
CA THR A 160 2.52 15.01 -16.62
C THR A 160 3.50 14.38 -17.59
N ARG A 161 3.84 15.10 -18.65
CA ARG A 161 4.85 14.66 -19.60
C ARG A 161 6.23 14.90 -19.00
N LEU A 162 7.06 13.87 -19.02
CA LEU A 162 8.47 13.92 -18.61
C LEU A 162 9.35 14.37 -19.77
#